data_cb761bd5d2b531eeb9ede4eda0ed7810
#
_entry.id   cb761bd5d2b531eeb9ede4eda0ed7810
#
_cell.length_a   1.000
_cell.length_b   1.000
_cell.length_c   1.000
_cell.angle_alpha   90.00
_cell.angle_beta   90.00
_cell.angle_gamma   90.00
#
_symmetry.space_group_name_H-M   'P 1'
#
loop_
_entity.id
_entity.type
_entity.pdbx_description
1 polymer ?
#
loop_
_entity_poly.entity_id
_entity_poly.type
_entity_poly.pdbx_seq_one_letter_code
_entity_poly.pdbx_strand_id
1 'polypeptide(L)'
;MKPRLLKKGLMNIGRWSILSISLLCAGMSQAESLDVMIEQYNQVALGQADNIDDVHTQFEQLITEQGASPIALIYLGSTQTLKAGETWLPWKAMRLVEEGVAKIEKGLSLQAASLVPLTQQRVLSGIPESFLAQAIAASTLTSLPEMFHQFEPGFELYLSLLALPEFEQAPYEATAWIYHRAVEAAIRAGDRVQANQWLAVMRAHNSEHPLTQQTQALIEQQQAQALIEQQQEAA
;
A
#
# COMPACT_ATOMS: atom_id res chain seq x y z
N MET A 1 80.49 38.48 -12.77
CA MET A 1 80.27 37.05 -12.51
C MET A 1 78.78 36.81 -12.15
N LYS A 2 78.02 36.11 -12.96
CA LYS A 2 76.60 35.85 -12.76
C LYS A 2 76.41 34.56 -11.99
N PRO A 3 75.46 34.44 -10.99
CA PRO A 3 75.01 33.18 -10.49
C PRO A 3 73.76 32.70 -11.23
N ARG A 4 73.73 31.43 -11.49
CA ARG A 4 72.64 30.62 -12.20
C ARG A 4 71.42 30.47 -11.30
N LEU A 5 70.25 30.69 -11.90
CA LEU A 5 68.91 30.37 -11.37
C LEU A 5 68.64 28.84 -11.38
N LEU A 6 68.31 28.29 -10.23
CA LEU A 6 67.74 26.94 -10.13
C LEU A 6 66.20 27.01 -10.29
N LYS A 7 65.67 26.35 -11.31
CA LYS A 7 64.23 26.11 -11.47
C LYS A 7 63.79 25.01 -10.48
N LYS A 8 62.88 25.35 -9.58
CA LYS A 8 62.11 24.36 -8.78
C LYS A 8 60.94 23.85 -9.62
N GLY A 9 60.93 22.57 -9.84
CA GLY A 9 59.79 21.84 -10.45
C GLY A 9 58.57 21.82 -9.53
N LEU A 10 57.43 22.21 -10.05
CA LEU A 10 56.14 22.08 -9.41
C LEU A 10 55.65 20.64 -9.66
N MET A 11 55.54 19.89 -8.57
CA MET A 11 54.94 18.56 -8.57
C MET A 11 53.40 18.69 -8.62
N ASN A 12 52.83 18.17 -9.67
CA ASN A 12 51.37 18.01 -9.86
C ASN A 12 50.84 16.94 -8.88
N ILE A 13 50.21 17.34 -7.77
CA ILE A 13 49.53 16.40 -6.86
C ILE A 13 48.05 16.42 -7.18
N GLY A 14 47.59 15.26 -7.72
CA GLY A 14 46.35 14.60 -7.36
C GLY A 14 45.02 15.30 -7.61
N ARG A 15 44.47 15.10 -8.81
CA ARG A 15 43.04 15.20 -9.09
C ARG A 15 42.43 13.80 -9.06
N TRP A 16 42.33 13.18 -7.90
CA TRP A 16 41.56 11.93 -7.72
C TRP A 16 40.97 11.96 -6.31
N SER A 17 39.75 12.38 -6.15
CA SER A 17 38.88 12.09 -5.02
C SER A 17 37.60 12.97 -5.04
N ILE A 18 36.76 12.89 -6.05
CA ILE A 18 35.35 13.32 -5.96
C ILE A 18 34.54 12.42 -6.90
N LEU A 19 34.27 11.19 -6.50
CA LEU A 19 33.35 10.31 -7.27
C LEU A 19 32.67 9.24 -6.40
N SER A 20 32.55 9.44 -5.10
CA SER A 20 31.99 8.40 -4.23
C SER A 20 30.83 8.85 -3.32
N ILE A 21 30.29 10.06 -3.46
CA ILE A 21 29.22 10.59 -2.58
C ILE A 21 27.85 10.67 -3.26
N SER A 22 27.78 10.51 -4.59
CA SER A 22 26.52 10.75 -5.33
C SER A 22 25.52 9.59 -5.30
N LEU A 23 25.87 8.41 -4.81
CA LEU A 23 24.99 7.22 -4.89
C LEU A 23 24.08 7.05 -3.65
N LEU A 24 24.46 7.62 -2.49
CA LEU A 24 23.62 7.53 -1.29
C LEU A 24 22.45 8.53 -1.26
N CYS A 25 22.59 9.68 -1.92
CA CYS A 25 21.53 10.69 -1.95
C CYS A 25 20.36 10.32 -2.87
N ALA A 26 20.59 9.51 -3.91
CA ALA A 26 19.55 9.11 -4.85
C ALA A 26 18.51 8.14 -4.21
N GLY A 27 18.96 7.24 -3.33
CA GLY A 27 18.06 6.30 -2.68
C GLY A 27 17.12 6.93 -1.65
N MET A 28 17.59 7.92 -0.90
CA MET A 28 16.75 8.63 0.08
C MET A 28 15.71 9.53 -0.60
N SER A 29 16.08 10.21 -1.69
CA SER A 29 15.17 11.03 -2.49
C SER A 29 14.04 10.23 -3.14
N GLN A 30 14.28 8.99 -3.54
CA GLN A 30 13.27 8.14 -4.19
C GLN A 30 12.26 7.55 -3.19
N ALA A 31 12.70 7.14 -2.00
CA ALA A 31 11.80 6.65 -0.96
C ALA A 31 10.88 7.78 -0.47
N GLU A 32 11.44 8.97 -0.23
CA GLU A 32 10.68 10.15 0.18
C GLU A 32 9.64 10.57 -0.88
N SER A 33 9.98 10.50 -2.16
CA SER A 33 9.04 10.75 -3.26
C SER A 33 7.89 9.73 -3.28
N LEU A 34 8.16 8.44 -3.06
CA LEU A 34 7.14 7.40 -3.06
C LEU A 34 6.21 7.50 -1.85
N ASP A 35 6.74 7.79 -0.65
CA ASP A 35 5.92 8.00 0.56
C ASP A 35 4.97 9.19 0.39
N VAL A 36 5.41 10.28 -0.26
CA VAL A 36 4.53 11.43 -0.57
C VAL A 36 3.40 11.04 -1.53
N MET A 37 3.71 10.25 -2.56
CA MET A 37 2.69 9.76 -3.51
C MET A 37 1.69 8.81 -2.84
N ILE A 38 2.17 7.95 -1.94
CA ILE A 38 1.36 7.05 -1.12
C ILE A 38 0.41 7.87 -0.23
N GLU A 39 0.91 8.91 0.43
CA GLU A 39 0.08 9.78 1.26
C GLU A 39 -1.00 10.49 0.44
N GLN A 40 -0.67 11.02 -0.73
CA GLN A 40 -1.65 11.63 -1.63
C GLN A 40 -2.71 10.63 -2.08
N TYR A 41 -2.30 9.39 -2.42
CA TYR A 41 -3.24 8.33 -2.72
C TYR A 41 -4.18 8.05 -1.55
N ASN A 42 -3.66 7.96 -0.32
CA ASN A 42 -4.46 7.70 0.88
C ASN A 42 -5.50 8.80 1.10
N GLN A 43 -5.14 10.07 0.91
CA GLN A 43 -6.08 11.19 1.03
C GLN A 43 -7.21 11.10 0.02
N VAL A 44 -6.91 10.75 -1.24
CA VAL A 44 -7.94 10.54 -2.26
C VAL A 44 -8.80 9.31 -1.94
N ALA A 45 -8.20 8.20 -1.55
CA ALA A 45 -8.92 6.97 -1.22
C ALA A 45 -9.87 7.13 0.00
N LEU A 46 -9.54 8.06 0.90
CA LEU A 46 -10.38 8.45 2.05
C LEU A 46 -11.39 9.55 1.72
N GLY A 47 -11.45 10.05 0.47
CA GLY A 47 -12.32 11.16 0.08
C GLY A 47 -11.93 12.52 0.70
N GLN A 48 -10.68 12.67 1.13
CA GLN A 48 -10.14 13.91 1.72
C GLN A 48 -9.50 14.83 0.66
N ALA A 49 -9.28 14.31 -0.53
CA ALA A 49 -8.79 15.04 -1.69
C ALA A 49 -9.49 14.51 -2.97
N ASP A 50 -9.49 15.31 -4.03
CA ASP A 50 -10.15 15.04 -5.33
C ASP A 50 -9.18 15.03 -6.52
N ASN A 51 -7.88 14.91 -6.27
CA ASN A 51 -6.81 15.00 -7.26
C ASN A 51 -6.34 13.63 -7.77
N ILE A 52 -7.24 12.66 -7.98
CA ILE A 52 -6.89 11.30 -8.39
C ILE A 52 -6.14 11.25 -9.73
N ASP A 53 -6.43 12.14 -10.67
CA ASP A 53 -5.74 12.21 -11.96
C ASP A 53 -4.26 12.58 -11.81
N ASP A 54 -3.93 13.48 -10.90
CA ASP A 54 -2.55 13.87 -10.62
C ASP A 54 -1.77 12.70 -9.97
N VAL A 55 -2.39 12.05 -8.97
CA VAL A 55 -1.79 10.87 -8.30
C VAL A 55 -1.56 9.74 -9.29
N HIS A 56 -2.54 9.46 -10.15
CA HIS A 56 -2.41 8.46 -11.21
C HIS A 56 -1.23 8.76 -12.13
N THR A 57 -1.14 10.03 -12.62
CA THR A 57 -0.07 10.47 -13.50
C THR A 57 1.31 10.35 -12.86
N GLN A 58 1.43 10.64 -11.55
CA GLN A 58 2.69 10.47 -10.82
C GLN A 58 3.15 9.01 -10.80
N PHE A 59 2.25 8.04 -10.59
CA PHE A 59 2.60 6.62 -10.65
C PHE A 59 2.94 6.16 -12.07
N GLU A 60 2.30 6.69 -13.11
CA GLU A 60 2.68 6.43 -14.51
C GLU A 60 4.09 6.95 -14.81
N GLN A 61 4.41 8.16 -14.38
CA GLN A 61 5.75 8.74 -14.52
C GLN A 61 6.80 7.92 -13.77
N LEU A 62 6.52 7.54 -12.52
CA LEU A 62 7.41 6.70 -11.73
C LEU A 62 7.77 5.40 -12.46
N ILE A 63 6.78 4.72 -13.03
CA ILE A 63 7.00 3.49 -13.80
C ILE A 63 7.78 3.76 -15.09
N THR A 64 7.52 4.88 -15.76
CA THR A 64 8.22 5.25 -16.98
C THR A 64 9.71 5.55 -16.73
N GLU A 65 10.01 6.21 -15.62
CA GLU A 65 11.37 6.64 -15.28
C GLU A 65 12.21 5.55 -14.62
N GLN A 66 11.58 4.71 -13.78
CA GLN A 66 12.30 3.75 -12.92
C GLN A 66 11.99 2.29 -13.26
N GLY A 67 11.06 2.04 -14.16
CA GLY A 67 10.56 0.70 -14.46
C GLY A 67 9.43 0.27 -13.53
N ALA A 68 8.77 -0.83 -13.91
CA ALA A 68 7.64 -1.37 -13.18
C ALA A 68 8.11 -2.12 -11.92
N SER A 69 7.82 -1.58 -10.75
CA SER A 69 7.96 -2.28 -9.46
C SER A 69 6.61 -2.83 -8.98
N PRO A 70 6.59 -3.87 -8.12
CA PRO A 70 5.35 -4.41 -7.55
C PRO A 70 4.45 -3.33 -6.96
N ILE A 71 4.99 -2.52 -6.05
CA ILE A 71 4.24 -1.49 -5.34
C ILE A 71 3.71 -0.40 -6.30
N ALA A 72 4.51 0.05 -7.26
CA ALA A 72 4.09 1.08 -8.20
C ALA A 72 2.95 0.59 -9.11
N LEU A 73 2.99 -0.66 -9.57
CA LEU A 73 1.91 -1.25 -10.37
C LEU A 73 0.62 -1.39 -9.56
N ILE A 74 0.71 -1.81 -8.28
CA ILE A 74 -0.45 -1.96 -7.41
C ILE A 74 -1.11 -0.59 -7.17
N TYR A 75 -0.33 0.44 -6.83
CA TYR A 75 -0.89 1.79 -6.67
C TYR A 75 -1.45 2.35 -7.97
N LEU A 76 -0.75 2.16 -9.10
CA LEU A 76 -1.27 2.59 -10.40
C LEU A 76 -2.60 1.90 -10.74
N GLY A 77 -2.71 0.59 -10.49
CA GLY A 77 -3.97 -0.13 -10.67
C GLY A 77 -5.05 0.37 -9.71
N SER A 78 -4.72 0.62 -8.45
CA SER A 78 -5.65 1.12 -7.45
C SER A 78 -6.15 2.55 -7.76
N THR A 79 -5.27 3.45 -8.23
CA THR A 79 -5.70 4.78 -8.72
C THR A 79 -6.65 4.66 -9.91
N GLN A 80 -6.43 3.69 -10.79
CA GLN A 80 -7.27 3.47 -11.96
C GLN A 80 -8.67 2.99 -11.58
N THR A 81 -8.80 2.13 -10.57
CA THR A 81 -10.10 1.72 -10.05
C THR A 81 -10.84 2.87 -9.36
N LEU A 82 -10.14 3.78 -8.66
CA LEU A 82 -10.75 4.99 -8.08
C LEU A 82 -11.28 5.92 -9.19
N LYS A 83 -10.52 6.15 -10.25
CA LYS A 83 -10.96 6.94 -11.43
C LYS A 83 -12.21 6.35 -12.09
N ALA A 84 -12.44 5.05 -12.00
CA ALA A 84 -13.65 4.43 -12.49
C ALA A 84 -14.90 4.94 -11.76
N GLY A 85 -14.80 5.23 -10.47
CA GLY A 85 -15.88 5.80 -9.65
C GLY A 85 -16.26 7.24 -10.04
N GLU A 86 -15.35 7.99 -10.67
CA GLU A 86 -15.59 9.38 -11.07
C GLU A 86 -16.21 9.50 -12.47
N THR A 87 -16.24 8.43 -13.26
CA THR A 87 -16.80 8.49 -14.61
C THR A 87 -18.27 8.11 -14.65
N TRP A 88 -19.09 8.94 -15.31
CA TRP A 88 -20.50 8.67 -15.53
C TRP A 88 -20.78 7.67 -16.68
N LEU A 89 -19.74 7.28 -17.45
CA LEU A 89 -19.84 6.36 -18.58
C LEU A 89 -19.60 4.91 -18.14
N PRO A 90 -20.62 4.04 -18.06
CA PRO A 90 -20.48 2.69 -17.49
C PRO A 90 -19.41 1.84 -18.19
N TRP A 91 -19.32 1.90 -19.52
CA TRP A 91 -18.32 1.14 -20.28
C TRP A 91 -16.88 1.64 -20.03
N LYS A 92 -16.71 2.95 -19.76
CA LYS A 92 -15.41 3.51 -19.38
C LYS A 92 -15.04 3.10 -17.98
N ALA A 93 -15.98 3.14 -17.04
CA ALA A 93 -15.78 2.65 -15.68
C ALA A 93 -15.34 1.19 -15.66
N MET A 94 -16.08 0.33 -16.36
CA MET A 94 -15.76 -1.10 -16.47
C MET A 94 -14.33 -1.32 -16.98
N ARG A 95 -13.96 -0.69 -18.08
CA ARG A 95 -12.61 -0.79 -18.64
C ARG A 95 -11.52 -0.31 -17.67
N LEU A 96 -11.76 0.79 -16.96
CA LEU A 96 -10.81 1.31 -15.96
C LEU A 96 -10.60 0.33 -14.82
N VAL A 97 -11.67 -0.33 -14.35
CA VAL A 97 -11.56 -1.36 -13.31
C VAL A 97 -10.78 -2.57 -13.84
N GLU A 98 -11.13 -3.10 -15.00
CA GLU A 98 -10.45 -4.27 -15.60
C GLU A 98 -8.95 -4.01 -15.82
N GLU A 99 -8.59 -2.86 -16.37
CA GLU A 99 -7.19 -2.45 -16.55
C GLU A 99 -6.47 -2.23 -15.21
N GLY A 100 -7.17 -1.69 -14.21
CA GLY A 100 -6.65 -1.50 -12.86
C GLY A 100 -6.36 -2.82 -12.17
N VAL A 101 -7.32 -3.76 -12.21
CA VAL A 101 -7.16 -5.13 -11.68
C VAL A 101 -5.98 -5.84 -12.33
N ALA A 102 -5.87 -5.79 -13.66
CA ALA A 102 -4.74 -6.42 -14.37
C ALA A 102 -3.37 -5.86 -13.94
N LYS A 103 -3.28 -4.56 -13.60
CA LYS A 103 -2.04 -3.97 -13.05
C LYS A 103 -1.76 -4.46 -11.63
N ILE A 104 -2.78 -4.55 -10.78
CA ILE A 104 -2.67 -5.09 -9.43
C ILE A 104 -2.19 -6.54 -9.46
N GLU A 105 -2.81 -7.40 -10.27
CA GLU A 105 -2.42 -8.80 -10.45
C GLU A 105 -0.96 -8.93 -10.95
N LYS A 106 -0.57 -8.08 -11.90
CA LYS A 106 0.81 -8.03 -12.37
C LYS A 106 1.79 -7.64 -11.27
N GLY A 107 1.44 -6.63 -10.45
CA GLY A 107 2.22 -6.21 -9.29
C GLY A 107 2.39 -7.34 -8.27
N LEU A 108 1.29 -8.02 -7.91
CA LEU A 108 1.31 -9.18 -7.01
C LEU A 108 2.16 -10.33 -7.58
N SER A 109 2.06 -10.61 -8.88
CA SER A 109 2.88 -11.63 -9.53
C SER A 109 4.38 -11.30 -9.48
N LEU A 110 4.76 -10.05 -9.69
CA LEU A 110 6.17 -9.62 -9.56
C LEU A 110 6.64 -9.69 -8.11
N GLN A 111 5.78 -9.36 -7.13
CA GLN A 111 6.09 -9.48 -5.71
C GLN A 111 6.34 -10.95 -5.33
N ALA A 112 5.47 -11.86 -5.75
CA ALA A 112 5.61 -13.30 -5.48
C ALA A 112 6.89 -13.90 -6.09
N ALA A 113 7.36 -13.36 -7.20
CA ALA A 113 8.62 -13.75 -7.83
C ALA A 113 9.86 -13.10 -7.17
N SER A 114 9.69 -12.14 -6.28
CA SER A 114 10.80 -11.45 -5.61
C SER A 114 11.39 -12.32 -4.50
N LEU A 115 12.72 -12.42 -4.49
CA LEU A 115 13.48 -13.12 -3.45
C LEU A 115 14.07 -12.17 -2.39
N VAL A 116 13.64 -10.90 -2.37
CA VAL A 116 14.16 -9.92 -1.42
C VAL A 116 13.59 -10.20 -0.02
N PRO A 117 14.44 -10.55 0.96
CA PRO A 117 13.99 -10.77 2.33
C PRO A 117 13.33 -9.53 2.93
N LEU A 118 12.36 -9.69 3.85
CA LEU A 118 11.67 -8.58 4.52
C LEU A 118 12.63 -7.55 5.13
N THR A 119 13.74 -8.00 5.73
CA THR A 119 14.76 -7.15 6.35
C THR A 119 15.56 -6.29 5.37
N GLN A 120 15.47 -6.57 4.08
CA GLN A 120 16.14 -5.83 3.00
C GLN A 120 15.16 -5.03 2.14
N GLN A 121 13.87 -5.15 2.41
CA GLN A 121 12.84 -4.37 1.72
C GLN A 121 12.84 -2.93 2.22
N ARG A 122 12.38 -2.02 1.36
CA ARG A 122 12.08 -0.65 1.79
C ARG A 122 10.97 -0.68 2.84
N VAL A 123 11.07 0.22 3.80
CA VAL A 123 9.98 0.50 4.74
C VAL A 123 9.20 1.68 4.19
N LEU A 124 7.92 1.48 3.93
CA LEU A 124 6.99 2.50 3.42
C LEU A 124 5.80 2.56 4.38
N SER A 125 5.41 3.76 4.77
CA SER A 125 4.33 3.97 5.75
C SER A 125 4.51 3.13 7.04
N GLY A 126 5.77 2.88 7.45
CA GLY A 126 6.11 2.17 8.67
C GLY A 126 6.15 0.64 8.59
N ILE A 127 5.93 0.03 7.42
CA ILE A 127 5.95 -1.43 7.21
C ILE A 127 6.76 -1.82 5.97
N PRO A 128 7.22 -3.09 5.84
CA PRO A 128 7.87 -3.59 4.64
C PRO A 128 7.02 -3.37 3.39
N GLU A 129 7.66 -2.99 2.29
CA GLU A 129 7.00 -2.69 1.00
C GLU A 129 6.05 -3.80 0.56
N SER A 130 6.41 -5.08 0.74
CA SER A 130 5.55 -6.19 0.34
C SER A 130 4.27 -6.29 1.16
N PHE A 131 4.31 -5.94 2.45
CA PHE A 131 3.11 -5.91 3.29
C PHE A 131 2.17 -4.80 2.87
N LEU A 132 2.71 -3.60 2.62
CA LEU A 132 1.92 -2.48 2.15
C LEU A 132 1.29 -2.77 0.78
N ALA A 133 2.08 -3.31 -0.14
CA ALA A 133 1.61 -3.68 -1.48
C ALA A 133 0.46 -4.69 -1.43
N GLN A 134 0.58 -5.75 -0.62
CA GLN A 134 -0.47 -6.74 -0.44
C GLN A 134 -1.72 -6.16 0.23
N ALA A 135 -1.55 -5.29 1.23
CA ALA A 135 -2.66 -4.64 1.93
C ALA A 135 -3.45 -3.69 1.01
N ILE A 136 -2.77 -2.90 0.18
CA ILE A 136 -3.41 -2.01 -0.80
C ILE A 136 -4.13 -2.82 -1.87
N ALA A 137 -3.52 -3.89 -2.39
CA ALA A 137 -4.18 -4.80 -3.33
C ALA A 137 -5.45 -5.41 -2.72
N ALA A 138 -5.36 -5.95 -1.49
CA ALA A 138 -6.49 -6.53 -0.76
C ALA A 138 -7.61 -5.50 -0.58
N SER A 139 -7.29 -4.29 -0.09
CA SER A 139 -8.26 -3.22 0.12
C SER A 139 -8.94 -2.80 -1.17
N THR A 140 -8.18 -2.65 -2.25
CA THR A 140 -8.73 -2.28 -3.56
C THR A 140 -9.67 -3.35 -4.09
N LEU A 141 -9.21 -4.60 -4.15
CA LEU A 141 -9.98 -5.71 -4.73
C LEU A 141 -11.25 -5.99 -3.94
N THR A 142 -11.19 -5.98 -2.61
CA THR A 142 -12.38 -6.18 -1.76
C THR A 142 -13.38 -5.02 -1.83
N SER A 143 -12.97 -3.84 -2.26
CA SER A 143 -13.84 -2.67 -2.40
C SER A 143 -14.60 -2.65 -3.73
N LEU A 144 -14.22 -3.47 -4.72
CA LEU A 144 -14.86 -3.49 -6.02
C LEU A 144 -16.28 -4.07 -5.95
N PRO A 145 -17.19 -3.64 -6.86
CA PRO A 145 -18.51 -4.24 -7.04
C PRO A 145 -18.41 -5.74 -7.36
N GLU A 146 -19.38 -6.52 -6.88
CA GLU A 146 -19.42 -7.99 -7.02
C GLU A 146 -19.32 -8.47 -8.47
N MET A 147 -19.81 -7.70 -9.42
CA MET A 147 -19.78 -8.04 -10.85
C MET A 147 -18.36 -8.22 -11.40
N PHE A 148 -17.33 -7.71 -10.71
CA PHE A 148 -15.92 -7.92 -11.09
C PHE A 148 -15.30 -9.19 -10.50
N HIS A 149 -15.99 -9.88 -9.61
CA HIS A 149 -15.56 -11.14 -8.97
C HIS A 149 -14.16 -11.06 -8.32
N GLN A 150 -13.85 -9.89 -7.73
CA GLN A 150 -12.54 -9.64 -7.12
C GLN A 150 -12.55 -9.68 -5.59
N PHE A 151 -13.73 -9.87 -5.00
CA PHE A 151 -13.86 -9.86 -3.54
C PHE A 151 -13.09 -11.02 -2.90
N GLU A 152 -13.32 -12.26 -3.36
CA GLU A 152 -12.67 -13.45 -2.82
C GLU A 152 -11.14 -13.39 -2.99
N PRO A 153 -10.58 -13.09 -4.18
CA PRO A 153 -9.13 -12.88 -4.32
C PRO A 153 -8.58 -11.82 -3.37
N GLY A 154 -9.29 -10.69 -3.21
CA GLY A 154 -8.89 -9.64 -2.27
C GLY A 154 -8.94 -10.08 -0.81
N PHE A 155 -9.95 -10.84 -0.42
CA PHE A 155 -10.09 -11.37 0.94
C PHE A 155 -8.99 -12.39 1.28
N GLU A 156 -8.63 -13.27 0.34
CA GLU A 156 -7.51 -14.20 0.48
C GLU A 156 -6.17 -13.50 0.70
N LEU A 157 -5.97 -12.32 0.12
CA LEU A 157 -4.78 -11.51 0.39
C LEU A 157 -4.74 -11.03 1.85
N TYR A 158 -5.88 -10.65 2.45
CA TYR A 158 -5.93 -10.34 3.88
C TYR A 158 -5.65 -11.57 4.74
N LEU A 159 -6.29 -12.70 4.45
CA LEU A 159 -6.09 -13.94 5.19
C LEU A 159 -4.61 -14.35 5.19
N SER A 160 -3.96 -14.31 4.04
CA SER A 160 -2.55 -14.68 3.91
C SER A 160 -1.60 -13.68 4.58
N LEU A 161 -1.87 -12.37 4.47
CA LEU A 161 -1.04 -11.33 5.07
C LEU A 161 -1.11 -11.36 6.60
N LEU A 162 -2.33 -11.37 7.15
CA LEU A 162 -2.55 -11.28 8.59
C LEU A 162 -2.22 -12.60 9.33
N ALA A 163 -1.99 -13.69 8.60
CA ALA A 163 -1.50 -14.95 9.16
C ALA A 163 0.04 -14.99 9.33
N LEU A 164 0.77 -14.00 8.79
CA LEU A 164 2.24 -13.97 8.89
C LEU A 164 2.67 -13.52 10.30
N PRO A 165 3.51 -14.29 11.01
CA PRO A 165 4.04 -13.87 12.32
C PRO A 165 4.82 -12.56 12.25
N GLU A 166 5.51 -12.31 11.13
CA GLU A 166 6.26 -11.07 10.88
C GLU A 166 5.35 -9.86 10.74
N PHE A 167 4.14 -10.05 10.21
CA PHE A 167 3.15 -8.98 10.12
C PHE A 167 2.58 -8.62 11.49
N GLU A 168 2.31 -9.61 12.34
CA GLU A 168 1.83 -9.39 13.71
C GLU A 168 2.85 -8.60 14.56
N GLN A 169 4.15 -8.75 14.26
CA GLN A 169 5.24 -8.01 14.93
C GLN A 169 5.46 -6.59 14.38
N ALA A 170 4.80 -6.22 13.29
CA ALA A 170 4.92 -4.88 12.72
C ALA A 170 4.29 -3.81 13.64
N PRO A 171 4.74 -2.54 13.56
CA PRO A 171 4.19 -1.46 14.39
C PRO A 171 2.68 -1.32 14.21
N TYR A 172 1.92 -1.43 15.30
CA TYR A 172 0.45 -1.41 15.23
C TYR A 172 -0.10 -0.11 14.64
N GLU A 173 0.53 1.03 14.93
CA GLU A 173 0.17 2.33 14.34
C GLU A 173 0.19 2.32 12.80
N ALA A 174 1.07 1.51 12.21
CA ALA A 174 1.17 1.37 10.75
C ALA A 174 0.22 0.28 10.19
N THR A 175 -0.24 -0.67 11.01
CA THR A 175 -1.04 -1.83 10.56
C THR A 175 -2.50 -1.79 10.99
N ALA A 176 -2.88 -0.93 11.93
CA ALA A 176 -4.25 -0.85 12.46
C ALA A 176 -5.32 -0.67 11.36
N TRP A 177 -5.04 0.12 10.33
CA TRP A 177 -5.95 0.33 9.21
C TRP A 177 -6.14 -0.94 8.36
N ILE A 178 -5.09 -1.78 8.28
CA ILE A 178 -5.14 -3.04 7.52
C ILE A 178 -6.06 -4.03 8.23
N TYR A 179 -5.91 -4.18 9.55
CA TYR A 179 -6.81 -4.98 10.36
C TYR A 179 -8.25 -4.47 10.28
N HIS A 180 -8.46 -3.17 10.36
CA HIS A 180 -9.80 -2.57 10.25
C HIS A 180 -10.46 -2.93 8.91
N ARG A 181 -9.77 -2.73 7.79
CA ARG A 181 -10.26 -3.08 6.45
C ARG A 181 -10.49 -4.59 6.28
N ALA A 182 -9.62 -5.41 6.86
CA ALA A 182 -9.78 -6.86 6.85
C ALA A 182 -11.04 -7.29 7.62
N VAL A 183 -11.34 -6.66 8.77
CA VAL A 183 -12.57 -6.92 9.52
C VAL A 183 -13.81 -6.50 8.73
N GLU A 184 -13.79 -5.35 8.05
CA GLU A 184 -14.87 -4.94 7.14
C GLU A 184 -15.11 -6.00 6.06
N ALA A 185 -14.03 -6.52 5.45
CA ALA A 185 -14.11 -7.58 4.44
C ALA A 185 -14.65 -8.90 5.04
N ALA A 186 -14.21 -9.30 6.24
CA ALA A 186 -14.71 -10.50 6.92
C ALA A 186 -16.21 -10.40 7.24
N ILE A 187 -16.68 -9.24 7.69
CA ILE A 187 -18.12 -8.98 7.91
C ILE A 187 -18.89 -9.13 6.59
N ARG A 188 -18.40 -8.55 5.51
CA ARG A 188 -19.01 -8.66 4.18
C ARG A 188 -19.01 -10.10 3.65
N ALA A 189 -17.97 -10.88 3.95
CA ALA A 189 -17.90 -12.30 3.64
C ALA A 189 -18.86 -13.18 4.50
N GLY A 190 -19.47 -12.61 5.54
CA GLY A 190 -20.24 -13.36 6.54
C GLY A 190 -19.37 -14.15 7.52
N ASP A 191 -18.04 -13.99 7.46
CA ASP A 191 -17.09 -14.67 8.34
C ASP A 191 -16.92 -13.92 9.68
N ARG A 192 -17.93 -14.09 10.53
CA ARG A 192 -17.93 -13.46 11.86
C ARG A 192 -16.84 -14.02 12.77
N VAL A 193 -16.39 -15.23 12.54
CA VAL A 193 -15.34 -15.85 13.34
C VAL A 193 -14.02 -15.12 13.08
N GLN A 194 -13.66 -14.97 11.81
CA GLN A 194 -12.46 -14.25 11.40
C GLN A 194 -12.48 -12.78 11.79
N ALA A 195 -13.63 -12.10 11.65
CA ALA A 195 -13.80 -10.71 12.08
C ALA A 195 -13.50 -10.54 13.57
N ASN A 196 -14.03 -11.43 14.43
CA ASN A 196 -13.78 -11.38 15.87
C ASN A 196 -12.34 -11.74 16.24
N GLN A 197 -11.71 -12.67 15.53
CA GLN A 197 -10.29 -13.01 15.74
C GLN A 197 -9.39 -11.80 15.48
N TRP A 198 -9.58 -11.10 14.36
CA TRP A 198 -8.79 -9.91 14.05
C TRP A 198 -9.08 -8.75 15.01
N LEU A 199 -10.32 -8.53 15.43
CA LEU A 199 -10.61 -7.56 16.48
C LEU A 199 -9.91 -7.92 17.80
N ALA A 200 -9.82 -9.19 18.16
CA ALA A 200 -9.10 -9.63 19.35
C ALA A 200 -7.60 -9.29 19.27
N VAL A 201 -6.98 -9.47 18.10
CA VAL A 201 -5.59 -9.04 17.83
C VAL A 201 -5.46 -7.52 18.00
N MET A 202 -6.35 -6.73 17.38
CA MET A 202 -6.34 -5.26 17.50
C MET A 202 -6.43 -4.81 18.97
N ARG A 203 -7.32 -5.43 19.77
CA ARG A 203 -7.46 -5.14 21.21
C ARG A 203 -6.22 -5.52 22.01
N ALA A 204 -5.56 -6.62 21.67
CA ALA A 204 -4.32 -7.05 22.32
C ALA A 204 -3.16 -6.07 22.06
N HIS A 205 -3.10 -5.47 20.88
CA HIS A 205 -2.11 -4.44 20.56
C HIS A 205 -2.43 -3.10 21.26
N ASN A 206 -3.62 -2.56 21.06
CA ASN A 206 -4.04 -1.29 21.67
C ASN A 206 -5.57 -1.15 21.63
N SER A 207 -6.23 -1.40 22.76
CA SER A 207 -7.70 -1.28 22.89
C SER A 207 -8.21 0.17 22.77
N GLU A 208 -7.36 1.15 23.09
CA GLU A 208 -7.71 2.57 23.04
C GLU A 208 -7.44 3.22 21.67
N HIS A 209 -6.82 2.50 20.75
CA HIS A 209 -6.57 3.04 19.41
C HIS A 209 -7.90 3.35 18.69
N PRO A 210 -8.04 4.52 18.03
CA PRO A 210 -9.30 4.93 17.40
C PRO A 210 -9.88 3.89 16.44
N LEU A 211 -9.05 3.27 15.61
CA LEU A 211 -9.49 2.22 14.69
C LEU A 211 -9.91 0.93 15.41
N THR A 212 -9.30 0.59 16.56
CA THR A 212 -9.76 -0.55 17.37
C THR A 212 -11.17 -0.31 17.90
N GLN A 213 -11.42 0.88 18.44
CA GLN A 213 -12.75 1.26 18.94
C GLN A 213 -13.78 1.32 17.81
N GLN A 214 -13.42 1.90 16.66
CA GLN A 214 -14.28 1.94 15.47
C GLN A 214 -14.62 0.53 14.97
N THR A 215 -13.63 -0.37 14.91
CA THR A 215 -13.82 -1.76 14.48
C THR A 215 -14.73 -2.52 15.45
N GLN A 216 -14.57 -2.29 16.75
CA GLN A 216 -15.44 -2.87 17.75
C GLN A 216 -16.89 -2.42 17.57
N ALA A 217 -17.11 -1.10 17.44
CA ALA A 217 -18.45 -0.55 17.23
C ALA A 217 -19.10 -1.11 15.95
N LEU A 218 -18.32 -1.29 14.88
CA LEU A 218 -18.80 -1.90 13.63
C LEU A 218 -19.31 -3.32 13.84
N ILE A 219 -18.57 -4.17 14.55
CA ILE A 219 -18.98 -5.56 14.83
C ILE A 219 -20.23 -5.58 15.73
N GLU A 220 -20.28 -4.75 16.77
CA GLU A 220 -21.44 -4.64 17.66
C GLU A 220 -22.70 -4.21 16.90
N GLN A 221 -22.59 -3.25 16.00
CA GLN A 221 -23.70 -2.80 15.15
C GLN A 221 -24.21 -3.93 14.24
N GLN A 222 -23.32 -4.70 13.62
CA GLN A 222 -23.68 -5.83 12.78
C GLN A 222 -24.37 -6.95 13.57
N GLN A 223 -23.94 -7.21 14.80
CA GLN A 223 -24.56 -8.19 15.68
C GLN A 223 -25.98 -7.74 16.10
N ALA A 224 -26.16 -6.48 16.46
CA ALA A 224 -27.46 -5.92 16.81
C ALA A 224 -28.46 -5.99 15.63
N GLN A 225 -27.99 -5.67 14.43
CA GLN A 225 -28.84 -5.71 13.23
C GLN A 225 -29.28 -7.15 12.93
N ALA A 226 -28.38 -8.13 13.00
CA ALA A 226 -28.71 -9.54 12.78
C ALA A 226 -29.74 -10.07 13.79
N LEU A 227 -29.70 -9.61 15.05
CA LEU A 227 -30.71 -9.98 16.06
C LEU A 227 -32.11 -9.40 15.74
N ILE A 228 -32.17 -8.17 15.24
CA ILE A 228 -33.42 -7.53 14.84
C ILE A 228 -34.05 -8.29 13.65
N GLU A 229 -33.26 -8.64 12.65
CA GLU A 229 -33.72 -9.40 11.47
C GLU A 229 -34.27 -10.76 11.88
N GLN A 230 -33.60 -11.51 12.78
CA GLN A 230 -34.08 -12.79 13.30
C GLN A 230 -35.41 -12.66 14.07
N GLN A 231 -35.60 -11.57 14.81
CA GLN A 231 -36.85 -11.33 15.53
C GLN A 231 -38.01 -11.01 14.58
N GLN A 232 -37.74 -10.32 13.46
CA GLN A 232 -38.75 -9.99 12.45
C GLN A 232 -39.17 -11.21 11.64
N GLU A 233 -38.24 -12.13 11.35
CA GLU A 233 -38.56 -13.40 10.64
C GLU A 233 -39.34 -14.40 11.51
N ALA A 234 -39.22 -14.29 12.85
CA ALA A 234 -39.90 -15.16 13.81
C ALA A 234 -41.32 -14.67 14.22
N ALA A 235 -41.73 -13.46 13.81
CA ALA A 235 -43.01 -12.84 14.14
C ALA A 235 -44.04 -12.98 13.04
#